data_d6bfe250de61142e6cdeebba8a1fd4c5
#
_entry.id   d6bfe250de61142e6cdeebba8a1fd4c5
#
_cell.length_a   1.000
_cell.length_b   1.000
_cell.length_c   1.000
_cell.angle_alpha   90.00
_cell.angle_beta   90.00
_cell.angle_gamma   90.00
#
_symmetry.space_group_name_H-M   'P 1'
#
loop_
_entity.id
_entity.type
_entity.pdbx_description
1 polymer ?
#
loop_
_entity_poly.entity_id
_entity_poly.type
_entity_poly.pdbx_seq_one_letter_code
_entity_poly.pdbx_strand_id
1 'polypeptide(L)'
;RSKLDFEFVMVTNQDGLGTSSFPEETFWPAHNLMLKTLAGEGITFDDILIDRSMPEDCASTRKPRTGMLTKYISNPEYDLEGSFVIGDRPTDVELAKNIGCRAIYLQESIDLLKEKGLETYCALATTDWDRVAEFLFAGERRAEIRRTTKETDILVALNLDGKGTCDIST
;
A
#
# COMPACT_ATOMS: atom_id res chain seq x y z
N ARG A 1 13.83 -0.04 7.73
CA ARG A 1 14.61 -0.11 6.49
C ARG A 1 15.89 -0.96 6.63
N SER A 2 16.67 -0.82 7.69
CA SER A 2 17.92 -1.57 7.84
C SER A 2 17.79 -3.11 7.90
N LYS A 3 16.57 -3.63 8.03
CA LYS A 3 16.26 -5.06 8.15
C LYS A 3 15.35 -5.57 7.02
N LEU A 4 14.81 -4.67 6.19
CA LEU A 4 13.90 -4.97 5.09
C LEU A 4 14.49 -4.41 3.80
N ASP A 5 14.50 -5.21 2.73
CA ASP A 5 14.97 -4.81 1.40
C ASP A 5 13.85 -4.13 0.60
N PHE A 6 13.35 -3.01 1.13
CA PHE A 6 12.32 -2.20 0.49
C PHE A 6 12.85 -0.79 0.15
N GLU A 7 12.48 -0.29 -1.03
CA GLU A 7 12.51 1.13 -1.32
C GLU A 7 11.28 1.81 -0.71
N PHE A 8 11.49 2.96 -0.07
CA PHE A 8 10.42 3.75 0.52
C PHE A 8 10.06 4.91 -0.39
N VAL A 9 8.84 4.90 -0.89
CA VAL A 9 8.30 5.93 -1.77
C VAL A 9 7.13 6.63 -1.08
N MET A 10 7.26 7.94 -0.87
CA MET A 10 6.15 8.74 -0.35
C MET A 10 5.26 9.18 -1.51
N VAL A 11 3.95 8.90 -1.43
CA VAL A 11 2.97 9.32 -2.45
C VAL A 11 1.85 10.08 -1.76
N THR A 12 1.72 11.36 -2.04
CA THR A 12 0.73 12.22 -1.36
C THR A 12 -0.01 13.14 -2.33
N ASN A 13 -1.32 13.33 -2.07
CA ASN A 13 -2.10 14.38 -2.69
C ASN A 13 -2.13 15.59 -1.74
N GLN A 14 -1.72 16.75 -2.24
CA GLN A 14 -1.70 18.01 -1.52
C GLN A 14 -2.56 19.02 -2.30
N ASP A 15 -3.87 18.95 -2.06
CA ASP A 15 -4.90 19.63 -2.83
C ASP A 15 -4.65 21.13 -2.88
N GLY A 16 -4.38 21.66 -4.08
CA GLY A 16 -4.17 23.07 -4.32
C GLY A 16 -2.85 23.64 -3.78
N LEU A 17 -1.85 22.81 -3.48
CA LEU A 17 -0.52 23.28 -3.06
C LEU A 17 0.08 24.23 -4.11
N GLY A 18 0.49 25.39 -3.65
CA GLY A 18 0.99 26.50 -4.49
C GLY A 18 -0.09 27.52 -4.88
N THR A 19 -1.34 27.34 -4.45
CA THR A 19 -2.41 28.35 -4.61
C THR A 19 -2.48 29.30 -3.42
N SER A 20 -3.30 30.33 -3.52
CA SER A 20 -3.53 31.27 -2.42
C SER A 20 -4.21 30.62 -1.20
N SER A 21 -4.97 29.52 -1.39
CA SER A 21 -5.60 28.77 -0.30
C SER A 21 -4.65 27.79 0.39
N PHE A 22 -3.58 27.37 -0.29
CA PHE A 22 -2.55 26.52 0.27
C PHE A 22 -1.17 26.93 -0.24
N PRO A 23 -0.60 28.03 0.28
CA PRO A 23 0.69 28.55 -0.13
C PRO A 23 1.84 27.58 0.18
N GLU A 24 2.87 27.58 -0.66
CA GLU A 24 4.05 26.73 -0.47
C GLU A 24 4.77 27.03 0.85
N GLU A 25 4.77 28.28 1.29
CA GLU A 25 5.39 28.72 2.53
C GLU A 25 4.77 28.07 3.78
N THR A 26 3.54 27.57 3.69
CA THR A 26 2.89 26.85 4.79
C THR A 26 3.16 25.35 4.75
N PHE A 27 3.41 24.80 3.57
CA PHE A 27 3.64 23.36 3.39
C PHE A 27 5.09 22.96 3.66
N TRP A 28 6.04 23.60 2.98
CA TRP A 28 7.44 23.15 2.99
C TRP A 28 8.10 23.13 4.35
N PRO A 29 7.88 24.11 5.26
CA PRO A 29 8.48 24.05 6.60
C PRO A 29 8.07 22.82 7.38
N ALA A 30 6.78 22.47 7.38
CA ALA A 30 6.27 21.31 8.07
C ALA A 30 6.74 19.99 7.41
N HIS A 31 6.66 19.93 6.10
CA HIS A 31 7.12 18.77 5.32
C HIS A 31 8.61 18.48 5.53
N ASN A 32 9.45 19.52 5.44
CA ASN A 32 10.89 19.38 5.64
C ASN A 32 11.24 19.02 7.09
N LEU A 33 10.50 19.55 8.08
CA LEU A 33 10.67 19.16 9.47
C LEU A 33 10.35 17.68 9.68
N MET A 34 9.24 17.20 9.11
CA MET A 34 8.86 15.78 9.15
C MET A 34 9.98 14.92 8.54
N LEU A 35 10.45 15.24 7.34
CA LEU A 35 11.52 14.48 6.68
C LEU A 35 12.82 14.47 7.50
N LYS A 36 13.18 15.62 8.08
CA LYS A 36 14.35 15.72 8.95
C LYS A 36 14.22 14.87 10.21
N THR A 37 13.04 14.87 10.83
CA THR A 37 12.76 14.04 12.01
C THR A 37 12.87 12.54 11.66
N LEU A 38 12.26 12.12 10.58
CA LEU A 38 12.35 10.73 10.11
C LEU A 38 13.78 10.31 9.76
N ALA A 39 14.53 11.20 9.09
CA ALA A 39 15.94 10.96 8.79
C ALA A 39 16.81 10.83 10.05
N GLY A 40 16.48 11.57 11.11
CA GLY A 40 17.12 11.44 12.43
C GLY A 40 16.94 10.04 13.05
N GLU A 41 15.82 9.39 12.75
CA GLU A 41 15.53 7.99 13.15
C GLU A 41 15.99 6.95 12.10
N GLY A 42 16.77 7.37 11.10
CA GLY A 42 17.28 6.49 10.04
C GLY A 42 16.26 6.14 8.95
N ILE A 43 15.12 6.82 8.90
CA ILE A 43 14.09 6.63 7.89
C ILE A 43 14.25 7.66 6.78
N THR A 44 14.58 7.21 5.58
CA THR A 44 14.70 8.04 4.38
C THR A 44 13.83 7.50 3.27
N PHE A 45 13.31 8.38 2.42
CA PHE A 45 12.55 8.01 1.24
C PHE A 45 13.46 8.02 0.01
N ASP A 46 13.29 7.04 -0.87
CA ASP A 46 14.00 6.93 -2.14
C ASP A 46 13.36 7.85 -3.20
N ASP A 47 12.05 8.13 -3.04
CA ASP A 47 11.32 9.09 -3.85
C ASP A 47 10.20 9.76 -3.05
N ILE A 48 9.86 11.00 -3.40
CA ILE A 48 8.78 11.77 -2.78
C ILE A 48 7.93 12.37 -3.89
N LEU A 49 6.74 11.81 -4.07
CA LEU A 49 5.82 12.12 -5.15
C LEU A 49 4.61 12.90 -4.60
N ILE A 50 4.48 14.15 -5.00
CA ILE A 50 3.45 15.08 -4.51
C ILE A 50 2.57 15.48 -5.67
N ASP A 51 1.31 15.09 -5.64
CA ASP A 51 0.28 15.62 -6.52
C ASP A 51 -0.31 16.90 -5.91
N ARG A 52 -0.46 17.94 -6.71
CA ARG A 52 -0.94 19.27 -6.28
C ARG A 52 -2.33 19.60 -6.82
N SER A 53 -2.88 18.69 -7.63
CA SER A 53 -4.17 18.91 -8.31
C SER A 53 -5.34 18.85 -7.35
N MET A 54 -6.39 19.55 -7.72
CA MET A 54 -7.69 19.41 -7.06
C MET A 54 -8.41 18.14 -7.53
N PRO A 55 -9.37 17.59 -6.77
CA PRO A 55 -10.15 16.40 -7.18
C PRO A 55 -10.81 16.55 -8.55
N GLU A 56 -11.33 17.75 -8.84
CA GLU A 56 -12.02 18.10 -10.10
C GLU A 56 -11.10 18.13 -11.34
N ASP A 57 -9.81 18.34 -11.14
CA ASP A 57 -8.84 18.35 -12.25
C ASP A 57 -8.67 16.96 -12.88
N CYS A 58 -9.10 15.92 -12.18
CA CYS A 58 -8.97 14.54 -12.63
C CYS A 58 -7.56 14.17 -13.11
N ALA A 59 -6.51 14.75 -12.54
CA ALA A 59 -5.14 14.56 -12.94
C ALA A 59 -4.72 13.08 -12.86
N SER A 60 -3.96 12.62 -13.85
CA SER A 60 -3.46 11.24 -13.90
C SER A 60 -2.48 10.92 -12.76
N THR A 61 -1.87 11.95 -12.19
CA THR A 61 -0.90 11.88 -11.08
C THR A 61 -1.57 11.75 -9.71
N ARG A 62 -2.85 12.16 -9.61
CA ARG A 62 -3.60 12.15 -8.34
C ARG A 62 -4.01 10.74 -7.93
N LYS A 63 -3.66 10.31 -6.69
CA LYS A 63 -4.17 9.04 -6.13
C LYS A 63 -5.70 8.99 -6.15
N PRO A 64 -6.34 7.89 -6.53
CA PRO A 64 -5.78 6.54 -6.73
C PRO A 64 -5.19 6.27 -8.13
N ARG A 65 -5.06 7.28 -9.00
CA ARG A 65 -4.41 7.10 -10.31
C ARG A 65 -2.90 6.96 -10.16
N THR A 66 -2.26 6.32 -11.14
CA THR A 66 -0.89 5.81 -11.03
C THR A 66 0.15 6.64 -11.79
N GLY A 67 -0.23 7.81 -12.31
CA GLY A 67 0.65 8.60 -13.18
C GLY A 67 2.00 9.00 -12.58
N MET A 68 2.08 9.22 -11.25
CA MET A 68 3.35 9.48 -10.58
C MET A 68 4.22 8.22 -10.41
N LEU A 69 3.64 7.02 -10.55
CA LEU A 69 4.29 5.75 -10.26
C LEU A 69 4.70 4.97 -11.53
N THR A 70 4.62 5.61 -12.70
CA THR A 70 4.96 4.99 -13.98
C THR A 70 6.38 4.40 -13.98
N LYS A 71 7.34 5.06 -13.34
CA LYS A 71 8.71 4.59 -13.17
C LYS A 71 8.76 3.19 -12.53
N TYR A 72 7.94 2.96 -11.51
CA TYR A 72 7.90 1.69 -10.78
C TYR A 72 7.10 0.62 -11.53
N ILE A 73 5.97 1.01 -12.12
CA ILE A 73 5.08 0.08 -12.84
C ILE A 73 5.73 -0.43 -14.13
N SER A 74 6.50 0.39 -14.83
CA SER A 74 7.11 0.04 -16.11
C SER A 74 8.47 -0.63 -16.00
N ASN A 75 9.09 -0.64 -14.82
CA ASN A 75 10.40 -1.24 -14.62
C ASN A 75 10.28 -2.64 -13.98
N PRO A 76 10.64 -3.71 -14.70
CA PRO A 76 10.54 -5.10 -14.22
C PRO A 76 11.51 -5.45 -13.07
N GLU A 77 12.42 -4.54 -12.71
CA GLU A 77 13.28 -4.73 -11.54
C GLU A 77 12.53 -4.56 -10.21
N TYR A 78 11.36 -3.89 -10.24
CA TYR A 78 10.52 -3.76 -9.06
C TYR A 78 9.54 -4.92 -8.95
N ASP A 79 9.56 -5.61 -7.83
CA ASP A 79 8.58 -6.62 -7.46
C ASP A 79 7.31 -5.93 -6.93
N LEU A 80 6.36 -5.65 -7.82
CA LEU A 80 5.10 -5.03 -7.43
C LEU A 80 4.21 -5.98 -6.63
N GLU A 81 4.27 -7.27 -6.89
CA GLU A 81 3.47 -8.28 -6.17
C GLU A 81 3.91 -8.39 -4.70
N GLY A 82 5.23 -8.29 -4.45
CA GLY A 82 5.80 -8.22 -3.11
C GLY A 82 5.80 -6.82 -2.48
N SER A 83 5.27 -5.81 -3.18
CA SER A 83 5.21 -4.42 -2.71
C SER A 83 3.89 -4.11 -1.98
N PHE A 84 3.90 -3.06 -1.15
CA PHE A 84 2.72 -2.64 -0.40
C PHE A 84 2.51 -1.13 -0.46
N VAL A 85 1.24 -0.72 -0.59
CA VAL A 85 0.83 0.65 -0.28
C VAL A 85 0.36 0.68 1.18
N ILE A 86 0.96 1.53 2.00
CA ILE A 86 0.56 1.75 3.39
C ILE A 86 -0.20 3.06 3.48
N GLY A 87 -1.44 3.04 3.95
CA GLY A 87 -2.25 4.25 4.05
C GLY A 87 -3.53 4.05 4.85
N ASP A 88 -4.18 5.17 5.18
CA ASP A 88 -5.34 5.21 6.06
C ASP A 88 -6.68 5.41 5.33
N ARG A 89 -6.65 5.58 4.00
CA ARG A 89 -7.82 5.87 3.18
C ARG A 89 -8.12 4.74 2.19
N PRO A 90 -9.40 4.52 1.85
CA PRO A 90 -9.76 3.58 0.78
C PRO A 90 -9.08 3.88 -0.56
N THR A 91 -8.76 5.16 -0.84
CA THR A 91 -8.02 5.57 -2.05
C THR A 91 -6.58 5.05 -2.07
N ASP A 92 -5.97 4.76 -0.93
CA ASP A 92 -4.65 4.13 -0.86
C ASP A 92 -4.74 2.64 -1.20
N VAL A 93 -5.80 1.96 -0.75
CA VAL A 93 -6.08 0.57 -1.13
C VAL A 93 -6.43 0.46 -2.63
N GLU A 94 -7.18 1.43 -3.15
CA GLU A 94 -7.47 1.52 -4.59
C GLU A 94 -6.20 1.80 -5.41
N LEU A 95 -5.28 2.62 -4.90
CA LEU A 95 -3.97 2.81 -5.51
C LEU A 95 -3.19 1.50 -5.58
N ALA A 96 -3.15 0.72 -4.50
CA ALA A 96 -2.52 -0.59 -4.47
C ALA A 96 -3.08 -1.52 -5.56
N LYS A 97 -4.41 -1.61 -5.66
CA LYS A 97 -5.10 -2.33 -6.74
C LYS A 97 -4.63 -1.89 -8.13
N ASN A 98 -4.57 -0.57 -8.36
CA ASN A 98 -4.25 0.00 -9.67
C ASN A 98 -2.77 -0.17 -10.05
N ILE A 99 -1.88 -0.36 -9.07
CA ILE A 99 -0.47 -0.66 -9.28
C ILE A 99 -0.24 -2.16 -9.51
N GLY A 100 -1.14 -3.01 -9.01
CA GLY A 100 -0.97 -4.47 -9.00
C GLY A 100 -0.27 -4.99 -7.75
N CYS A 101 -0.30 -4.24 -6.65
CA CYS A 101 0.21 -4.63 -5.35
C CYS A 101 -0.93 -4.74 -4.32
N ARG A 102 -0.58 -4.94 -3.04
CA ARG A 102 -1.55 -5.01 -1.96
C ARG A 102 -1.38 -3.84 -0.99
N ALA A 103 -2.39 -3.60 -0.17
CA ALA A 103 -2.38 -2.52 0.80
C ALA A 103 -2.26 -3.02 2.24
N ILE A 104 -1.55 -2.27 3.06
CA ILE A 104 -1.66 -2.28 4.51
C ILE A 104 -2.52 -1.08 4.88
N TYR A 105 -3.72 -1.35 5.38
CA TYR A 105 -4.72 -0.34 5.69
C TYR A 105 -4.65 0.05 7.16
N LEU A 106 -4.28 1.29 7.43
CA LEU A 106 -4.07 1.81 8.80
C LEU A 106 -5.40 2.16 9.47
N GLN A 107 -6.30 1.19 9.56
CA GLN A 107 -7.60 1.24 10.23
C GLN A 107 -7.92 -0.11 10.86
N GLU A 108 -8.73 -0.12 11.92
CA GLU A 108 -9.17 -1.36 12.57
C GLU A 108 -10.32 -2.04 11.82
N SER A 109 -11.18 -1.27 11.15
CA SER A 109 -12.30 -1.81 10.36
C SER A 109 -12.03 -1.73 8.86
N ILE A 110 -12.44 -2.77 8.14
CA ILE A 110 -12.42 -2.83 6.67
C ILE A 110 -13.81 -2.63 6.05
N ASP A 111 -14.80 -2.16 6.79
CA ASP A 111 -16.18 -2.07 6.30
C ASP A 111 -16.29 -1.12 5.09
N LEU A 112 -15.58 0.02 5.12
CA LEU A 112 -15.49 0.92 3.97
C LEU A 112 -14.84 0.28 2.74
N LEU A 113 -13.92 -0.67 2.95
CA LEU A 113 -13.30 -1.41 1.85
C LEU A 113 -14.28 -2.39 1.23
N LYS A 114 -15.08 -3.09 2.07
CA LYS A 114 -16.14 -4.00 1.60
C LYS A 114 -17.20 -3.27 0.79
N GLU A 115 -17.66 -2.11 1.27
CA GLU A 115 -18.63 -1.26 0.55
C GLU A 115 -18.13 -0.84 -0.84
N LYS A 116 -16.80 -0.72 -1.00
CA LYS A 116 -16.13 -0.34 -2.25
C LYS A 116 -15.61 -1.51 -3.08
N GLY A 117 -15.74 -2.75 -2.61
CA GLY A 117 -15.19 -3.96 -3.25
C GLY A 117 -13.66 -3.95 -3.32
N LEU A 118 -13.01 -3.41 -2.29
CA LEU A 118 -11.55 -3.28 -2.19
C LEU A 118 -10.91 -4.20 -1.16
N GLU A 119 -11.71 -4.98 -0.42
CA GLU A 119 -11.24 -5.82 0.69
C GLU A 119 -10.22 -6.86 0.26
N THR A 120 -10.29 -7.37 -0.96
CA THR A 120 -9.37 -8.37 -1.50
C THR A 120 -7.96 -7.83 -1.74
N TYR A 121 -7.83 -6.51 -1.88
CA TYR A 121 -6.54 -5.83 -2.04
C TYR A 121 -5.90 -5.40 -0.71
N CYS A 122 -6.60 -5.59 0.41
CA CYS A 122 -6.09 -5.33 1.74
C CYS A 122 -5.38 -6.58 2.29
N ALA A 123 -4.06 -6.49 2.46
CA ALA A 123 -3.25 -7.57 3.02
C ALA A 123 -3.36 -7.61 4.56
N LEU A 124 -3.36 -6.44 5.17
CA LEU A 124 -3.45 -6.25 6.62
C LEU A 124 -4.26 -4.98 6.92
N ALA A 125 -5.12 -5.04 7.93
CA ALA A 125 -5.80 -3.88 8.48
C ALA A 125 -5.45 -3.78 9.97
N THR A 126 -4.81 -2.70 10.37
CA THR A 126 -4.40 -2.44 11.76
C THR A 126 -3.91 -1.01 11.91
N THR A 127 -4.05 -0.45 13.09
CA THR A 127 -3.42 0.82 13.49
C THR A 127 -2.11 0.60 14.27
N ASP A 128 -1.78 -0.65 14.56
CA ASP A 128 -0.60 -1.07 15.31
C ASP A 128 0.60 -1.26 14.38
N TRP A 129 1.61 -0.40 14.52
CA TRP A 129 2.83 -0.46 13.72
C TRP A 129 3.72 -1.66 14.02
N ASP A 130 3.64 -2.24 15.22
CA ASP A 130 4.38 -3.47 15.53
C ASP A 130 3.83 -4.63 14.70
N ARG A 131 2.50 -4.71 14.54
CA ARG A 131 1.86 -5.68 13.64
C ARG A 131 2.21 -5.45 12.18
N VAL A 132 2.30 -4.19 11.74
CA VAL A 132 2.77 -3.86 10.38
C VAL A 132 4.21 -4.37 10.18
N ALA A 133 5.08 -4.10 11.15
CA ALA A 133 6.47 -4.56 11.11
C ALA A 133 6.56 -6.10 11.09
N GLU A 134 5.85 -6.78 11.96
CA GLU A 134 5.79 -8.25 12.00
C GLU A 134 5.32 -8.82 10.66
N PHE A 135 4.28 -8.26 10.07
CA PHE A 135 3.75 -8.67 8.77
C PHE A 135 4.81 -8.51 7.66
N LEU A 136 5.47 -7.36 7.59
CA LEU A 136 6.49 -7.09 6.58
C LEU A 136 7.76 -7.96 6.77
N PHE A 137 8.12 -8.28 8.02
CA PHE A 137 9.26 -9.17 8.32
C PHE A 137 8.98 -10.64 8.05
N ALA A 138 7.77 -11.08 8.33
CA ALA A 138 7.36 -12.48 8.15
C ALA A 138 7.03 -12.79 6.67
N GLY A 139 6.78 -11.75 5.87
CA GLY A 139 6.10 -11.89 4.59
C GLY A 139 4.66 -12.37 4.76
N GLU A 140 3.94 -12.57 3.67
CA GLU A 140 2.63 -13.22 3.73
C GLU A 140 2.81 -14.71 4.07
N ARG A 141 2.29 -15.12 5.21
CA ARG A 141 2.31 -16.53 5.64
C ARG A 141 1.23 -17.33 4.92
N ARG A 142 1.38 -17.43 3.61
CA ARG A 142 0.50 -18.19 2.74
C ARG A 142 1.24 -19.33 2.07
N ALA A 143 0.55 -20.44 1.91
CA ALA A 143 1.03 -21.55 1.13
C ALA A 143 -0.13 -22.15 0.33
N GLU A 144 0.13 -22.50 -0.92
CA GLU A 144 -0.80 -23.23 -1.77
C GLU A 144 -0.09 -24.45 -2.34
N ILE A 145 -0.73 -25.61 -2.21
CA ILE A 145 -0.24 -26.86 -2.77
C ILE A 145 -1.37 -27.49 -3.55
N ARG A 146 -1.13 -27.79 -4.82
CA ARG A 146 -2.03 -28.57 -5.65
C ARG A 146 -1.41 -29.92 -5.98
N ARG A 147 -2.15 -30.97 -5.74
CA ARG A 147 -1.80 -32.34 -6.12
C ARG A 147 -2.87 -32.91 -7.04
N THR A 148 -2.47 -33.17 -8.27
CA THR A 148 -3.36 -33.80 -9.28
C THR A 148 -2.87 -35.22 -9.58
N THR A 149 -3.79 -36.15 -9.58
CA THR A 149 -3.58 -37.53 -10.06
C THR A 149 -4.63 -37.81 -11.13
N LYS A 150 -4.66 -39.07 -11.67
CA LYS A 150 -5.70 -39.44 -12.63
C LYS A 150 -7.12 -39.51 -12.03
N GLU A 151 -7.21 -39.58 -10.71
CA GLU A 151 -8.47 -39.81 -9.98
C GLU A 151 -8.81 -38.66 -9.02
N THR A 152 -7.84 -37.80 -8.68
CA THR A 152 -8.04 -36.76 -7.69
C THR A 152 -7.34 -35.49 -8.10
N ASP A 153 -7.94 -34.32 -7.78
CA ASP A 153 -7.35 -32.99 -7.87
C ASP A 153 -7.59 -32.29 -6.52
N ILE A 154 -6.55 -32.16 -5.75
CA ILE A 154 -6.61 -31.58 -4.39
C ILE A 154 -5.86 -30.28 -4.38
N LEU A 155 -6.55 -29.20 -4.03
CA LEU A 155 -5.96 -27.88 -3.76
C LEU A 155 -6.05 -27.60 -2.26
N VAL A 156 -4.92 -27.30 -1.65
CA VAL A 156 -4.86 -26.81 -0.25
C VAL A 156 -4.23 -25.43 -0.27
N ALA A 157 -5.02 -24.44 0.10
CA ALA A 157 -4.54 -23.06 0.30
C ALA A 157 -4.63 -22.73 1.80
N LEU A 158 -3.51 -22.29 2.38
CA LEU A 158 -3.41 -21.94 3.78
C LEU A 158 -2.99 -20.48 3.91
N ASN A 159 -3.70 -19.71 4.72
CA ASN A 159 -3.32 -18.37 5.11
C ASN A 159 -3.28 -18.29 6.64
N LEU A 160 -2.07 -18.20 7.20
CA LEU A 160 -1.87 -18.09 8.67
C LEU A 160 -2.22 -16.71 9.22
N ASP A 161 -2.34 -15.70 8.36
CA ASP A 161 -2.77 -14.34 8.71
C ASP A 161 -4.28 -14.14 8.52
N GLY A 162 -4.99 -15.22 8.21
CA GLY A 162 -6.44 -15.26 8.03
C GLY A 162 -7.22 -15.14 9.35
N LYS A 163 -8.55 -15.00 9.21
CA LYS A 163 -9.48 -14.83 10.35
C LYS A 163 -10.04 -16.16 10.89
N GLY A 164 -9.40 -17.29 10.61
CA GLY A 164 -9.85 -18.60 11.07
C GLY A 164 -11.09 -19.13 10.33
N THR A 165 -11.36 -18.67 9.12
CA THR A 165 -12.41 -19.22 8.25
C THR A 165 -11.82 -20.32 7.40
N CYS A 166 -12.58 -21.40 7.19
CA CYS A 166 -12.21 -22.45 6.24
C CYS A 166 -13.35 -22.67 5.25
N ASP A 167 -12.98 -23.01 4.02
CA ASP A 167 -13.88 -23.49 2.98
C ASP A 167 -13.37 -24.88 2.53
N ILE A 168 -14.21 -25.90 2.64
CA ILE A 168 -13.88 -27.27 2.30
C ILE A 168 -14.92 -27.75 1.30
N SER A 169 -14.47 -28.03 0.08
CA SER A 169 -15.29 -28.63 -0.98
C SER A 169 -14.67 -29.96 -1.40
N THR A 170 -15.47 -31.00 -1.46
CA THR A 170 -15.07 -32.37 -1.89
C THR A 170 -15.86 -32.79 -3.10
#